data_a8bde098c48e72b01af5d6a9c5b49a7f
#
_entry.id   a8bde098c48e72b01af5d6a9c5b49a7f
#
_cell.length_a   1.000
_cell.length_b   1.000
_cell.length_c   1.000
_cell.angle_alpha   90.00
_cell.angle_beta   90.00
_cell.angle_gamma   90.00
#
_symmetry.space_group_name_H-M   'P 1'
#
loop_
_entity.id
_entity.type
_entity.pdbx_description
1 polymer ?
#
loop_
_entity_poly.entity_id
_entity_poly.type
_entity_poly.pdbx_seq_one_letter_code
_entity_poly.pdbx_strand_id
1 'polypeptide(L)'
;MTISHEAIYQHIYKHRQSILGKKLIKLLPYHHSKRRYNRKGGKNRIRIKDQVNISERPDDVQQRKIAGHWEADLMIGVGQKSAIGTIVERKTRIVFIVKLENRKSATVTQQFAKILNSLPIHLLKSMTYDNGMEMANHKWLSEKTGMNIYFANP
;
A
#
# COMPACT_ATOMS: atom_id res chain seq x y z
N MET A 1 -24.57 -29.81 14.28
CA MET A 1 -23.13 -29.78 14.55
C MET A 1 -22.49 -28.90 13.47
N THR A 2 -21.94 -27.75 13.81
CA THR A 2 -21.30 -26.83 12.86
C THR A 2 -19.79 -27.00 12.93
N ILE A 3 -19.15 -27.27 11.79
CA ILE A 3 -17.70 -27.38 11.68
C ILE A 3 -17.14 -26.05 11.22
N SER A 4 -16.16 -25.48 11.93
CA SER A 4 -15.53 -24.23 11.52
C SER A 4 -14.64 -24.43 10.27
N HIS A 5 -14.51 -23.40 9.44
CA HIS A 5 -13.63 -23.42 8.28
C HIS A 5 -12.19 -23.74 8.66
N GLU A 6 -11.74 -23.29 9.85
CA GLU A 6 -10.42 -23.57 10.38
C GLU A 6 -10.20 -25.08 10.62
N ALA A 7 -11.19 -25.77 11.19
CA ALA A 7 -11.12 -27.21 11.42
C ALA A 7 -11.00 -27.99 10.10
N ILE A 8 -11.69 -27.53 9.04
CA ILE A 8 -11.62 -28.12 7.69
C ILE A 8 -10.18 -27.98 7.14
N TYR A 9 -9.60 -26.78 7.18
CA TYR A 9 -8.24 -26.56 6.72
C TYR A 9 -7.22 -27.37 7.52
N GLN A 10 -7.35 -27.44 8.85
CA GLN A 10 -6.48 -28.24 9.69
C GLN A 10 -6.55 -29.73 9.31
N HIS A 11 -7.74 -30.27 9.08
CA HIS A 11 -7.92 -31.64 8.65
C HIS A 11 -7.22 -31.91 7.31
N ILE A 12 -7.43 -31.07 6.30
CA ILE A 12 -6.82 -31.22 4.98
C ILE A 12 -5.28 -31.22 5.08
N TYR A 13 -4.70 -30.26 5.82
CA TYR A 13 -3.25 -30.15 5.93
C TYR A 13 -2.61 -31.20 6.83
N LYS A 14 -3.32 -31.70 7.85
CA LYS A 14 -2.87 -32.83 8.68
C LYS A 14 -2.74 -34.09 7.85
N HIS A 15 -3.67 -34.34 6.94
CA HIS A 15 -3.71 -35.55 6.10
C HIS A 15 -3.14 -35.32 4.68
N ARG A 16 -2.34 -34.31 4.47
CA ARG A 16 -1.82 -33.88 3.15
C ARG A 16 -1.08 -34.98 2.36
N GLN A 17 -0.51 -35.96 3.02
CA GLN A 17 0.24 -37.07 2.37
C GLN A 17 -0.67 -38.20 1.90
N SER A 18 -1.88 -38.32 2.43
CA SER A 18 -2.85 -39.33 1.99
C SER A 18 -3.38 -39.05 0.57
N ILE A 19 -3.88 -40.06 -0.09
CA ILE A 19 -4.50 -39.93 -1.42
C ILE A 19 -5.64 -38.90 -1.39
N LEU A 20 -6.49 -38.97 -0.38
CA LEU A 20 -7.60 -38.01 -0.20
C LEU A 20 -7.06 -36.59 0.06
N GLY A 21 -6.09 -36.42 0.94
CA GLY A 21 -5.50 -35.12 1.24
C GLY A 21 -4.87 -34.47 0.02
N LYS A 22 -4.18 -35.21 -0.83
CA LYS A 22 -3.64 -34.69 -2.10
C LYS A 22 -4.74 -34.23 -3.05
N LYS A 23 -5.86 -34.97 -3.14
CA LYS A 23 -7.03 -34.54 -3.94
C LYS A 23 -7.66 -33.26 -3.38
N LEU A 24 -7.87 -33.18 -2.07
CA LEU A 24 -8.45 -32.02 -1.42
C LEU A 24 -7.59 -30.77 -1.56
N ILE A 25 -6.25 -30.88 -1.46
CA ILE A 25 -5.34 -29.76 -1.69
C ILE A 25 -5.47 -29.20 -3.10
N LYS A 26 -5.66 -30.05 -4.12
CA LYS A 26 -5.90 -29.59 -5.50
C LYS A 26 -7.20 -28.82 -5.69
N LEU A 27 -8.17 -29.00 -4.79
CA LEU A 27 -9.43 -28.26 -4.80
C LEU A 27 -9.35 -26.91 -4.06
N LEU A 28 -8.27 -26.66 -3.32
CA LEU A 28 -8.10 -25.36 -2.64
C LEU A 28 -7.72 -24.26 -3.66
N PRO A 29 -8.19 -23.01 -3.49
CA PRO A 29 -7.97 -21.91 -4.44
C PRO A 29 -6.50 -21.68 -4.80
N TYR A 30 -5.59 -21.91 -3.86
CA TYR A 30 -4.15 -21.64 -4.04
C TYR A 30 -3.28 -22.89 -4.11
N HIS A 31 -3.85 -24.09 -4.04
CA HIS A 31 -3.16 -25.39 -4.12
C HIS A 31 -1.90 -25.53 -3.22
N HIS A 32 -1.82 -24.76 -2.13
CA HIS A 32 -0.65 -24.82 -1.25
C HIS A 32 -0.58 -26.17 -0.53
N SER A 33 0.56 -26.84 -0.60
CA SER A 33 0.81 -28.13 0.09
C SER A 33 1.00 -27.98 1.61
N LYS A 34 1.19 -26.76 2.10
CA LYS A 34 1.35 -26.44 3.53
C LYS A 34 0.51 -25.22 3.86
N ARG A 35 -0.08 -25.22 5.06
CA ARG A 35 -0.73 -24.03 5.57
C ARG A 35 0.31 -22.93 5.79
N ARG A 36 0.11 -21.78 5.18
CA ARG A 36 0.86 -20.58 5.54
C ARG A 36 0.23 -20.04 6.83
N TYR A 37 0.89 -20.23 7.95
CA TYR A 37 0.54 -19.46 9.14
C TYR A 37 0.69 -18.00 8.78
N ASN A 38 -0.36 -17.19 8.97
CA ASN A 38 -0.18 -15.77 9.09
C ASN A 38 0.84 -15.57 10.21
N ARG A 39 2.06 -15.21 9.87
CA ARG A 39 3.02 -14.76 10.86
C ARG A 39 2.36 -13.56 11.51
N LYS A 40 1.82 -13.73 12.73
CA LYS A 40 1.43 -12.62 13.59
C LYS A 40 2.59 -11.67 13.49
N GLY A 41 2.36 -10.47 12.91
CA GLY A 41 3.40 -9.57 12.49
C GLY A 41 4.47 -9.46 13.57
N GLY A 42 5.70 -9.85 13.21
CA GLY A 42 6.80 -9.81 14.16
C GLY A 42 6.89 -8.42 14.75
N LYS A 43 7.21 -8.33 16.04
CA LYS A 43 7.37 -7.09 16.83
C LYS A 43 8.34 -6.06 16.20
N ASN A 44 8.99 -6.39 15.08
CA ASN A 44 9.97 -5.58 14.36
C ASN A 44 9.49 -5.18 12.95
N ARG A 45 8.22 -4.82 12.75
CA ARG A 45 7.89 -4.04 11.55
C ARG A 45 8.61 -2.70 11.67
N ILE A 46 9.59 -2.49 10.83
CA ILE A 46 10.22 -1.17 10.65
C ILE A 46 9.06 -0.22 10.34
N ARG A 47 8.79 0.72 11.24
CA ARG A 47 7.77 1.74 11.05
C ARG A 47 8.43 2.95 10.40
N ILE A 48 7.73 3.59 9.50
CA ILE A 48 8.13 4.90 9.00
C ILE A 48 8.15 5.85 10.20
N LYS A 49 9.25 6.57 10.39
CA LYS A 49 9.40 7.52 11.50
C LYS A 49 8.61 8.81 11.20
N ASP A 50 8.13 9.45 12.23
CA ASP A 50 7.52 10.79 12.17
C ASP A 50 6.36 10.89 11.17
N GLN A 51 5.53 9.85 11.10
CA GLN A 51 4.30 9.87 10.33
C GLN A 51 3.26 10.77 11.00
N VAL A 52 2.61 11.61 10.20
CA VAL A 52 1.39 12.31 10.59
C VAL A 52 0.20 11.42 10.20
N ASN A 53 -0.64 11.09 11.16
CA ASN A 53 -1.77 10.19 10.92
C ASN A 53 -2.87 10.88 10.11
N ILE A 54 -3.62 10.10 9.33
CA ILE A 54 -4.77 10.60 8.56
C ILE A 54 -5.83 11.27 9.44
N SER A 55 -5.92 10.92 10.73
CA SER A 55 -6.83 11.55 11.69
C SER A 55 -6.50 13.03 11.97
N GLU A 56 -5.26 13.44 11.72
CA GLU A 56 -4.81 14.83 11.86
C GLU A 56 -5.05 15.65 10.58
N ARG A 57 -5.54 15.02 9.53
CA ARG A 57 -5.85 15.65 8.25
C ARG A 57 -7.12 16.51 8.39
N PRO A 58 -7.14 17.76 7.89
CA PRO A 58 -8.33 18.61 7.94
C PRO A 58 -9.56 17.96 7.31
N ASP A 59 -10.73 18.17 7.89
CA ASP A 59 -12.00 17.56 7.45
C ASP A 59 -12.44 18.00 6.04
N ASP A 60 -12.07 19.19 5.61
CA ASP A 60 -12.37 19.70 4.27
C ASP A 60 -11.77 18.85 3.15
N VAL A 61 -10.63 18.20 3.42
CA VAL A 61 -10.01 17.24 2.50
C VAL A 61 -10.93 16.03 2.25
N GLN A 62 -11.69 15.62 3.26
CA GLN A 62 -12.62 14.48 3.16
C GLN A 62 -13.79 14.81 2.21
N GLN A 63 -14.23 16.06 2.19
CA GLN A 63 -15.35 16.50 1.37
C GLN A 63 -15.02 16.61 -0.13
N ARG A 64 -13.75 16.54 -0.52
CA ARG A 64 -13.28 16.63 -1.91
C ARG A 64 -13.74 17.88 -2.66
N LYS A 65 -14.04 18.97 -1.95
CA LYS A 65 -14.51 20.23 -2.54
C LYS A 65 -13.39 21.10 -3.07
N ILE A 66 -12.23 21.00 -2.46
CA ILE A 66 -11.07 21.83 -2.74
C ILE A 66 -10.03 21.01 -3.51
N ALA A 67 -9.52 21.57 -4.61
CA ALA A 67 -8.43 20.94 -5.37
C ALA A 67 -7.07 21.12 -4.66
N GLY A 68 -6.13 20.22 -4.97
CA GLY A 68 -4.78 20.25 -4.42
C GLY A 68 -4.53 19.22 -3.32
N HIS A 69 -5.45 18.29 -3.10
CA HIS A 69 -5.31 17.18 -2.19
C HIS A 69 -5.15 15.87 -2.98
N TRP A 70 -4.07 15.17 -2.73
CA TRP A 70 -3.62 14.03 -3.53
C TRP A 70 -3.63 12.74 -2.73
N GLU A 71 -3.84 11.64 -3.40
CA GLU A 71 -3.64 10.28 -2.90
C GLU A 71 -2.59 9.62 -3.77
N ALA A 72 -1.64 8.92 -3.16
CA ALA A 72 -0.62 8.22 -3.92
C ALA A 72 -0.48 6.77 -3.44
N ASP A 73 -0.22 5.88 -4.40
CA ASP A 73 -0.11 4.44 -4.19
C ASP A 73 0.89 3.84 -5.18
N LEU A 74 1.39 2.65 -4.88
CA LEU A 74 2.26 1.89 -5.74
C LEU A 74 1.62 0.58 -6.21
N MET A 75 1.59 0.39 -7.51
CA MET A 75 1.24 -0.88 -8.13
C MET A 75 2.51 -1.66 -8.45
N ILE A 76 2.61 -2.87 -7.91
CA ILE A 76 3.79 -3.73 -8.05
C ILE A 76 3.47 -4.84 -9.05
N GLY A 77 4.32 -4.97 -10.07
CA GLY A 77 4.19 -6.01 -11.09
C GLY A 77 4.56 -7.40 -10.60
N VAL A 78 4.26 -8.39 -11.43
CA VAL A 78 4.54 -9.81 -11.15
C VAL A 78 6.02 -10.03 -10.87
N GLY A 79 6.33 -10.79 -9.82
CA GLY A 79 7.70 -11.07 -9.40
C GLY A 79 8.44 -9.87 -8.82
N GLN A 80 7.74 -8.76 -8.54
CA GLN A 80 8.31 -7.53 -7.95
C GLN A 80 9.42 -6.87 -8.81
N LYS A 81 9.42 -7.15 -10.12
CA LYS A 81 10.45 -6.65 -11.05
C LYS A 81 10.15 -5.25 -11.60
N SER A 82 8.91 -4.81 -11.51
CA SER A 82 8.47 -3.50 -11.98
C SER A 82 7.55 -2.86 -10.95
N ALA A 83 7.49 -1.54 -10.94
CA ALA A 83 6.56 -0.78 -10.14
C ALA A 83 6.07 0.44 -10.91
N ILE A 84 4.83 0.84 -10.62
CA ILE A 84 4.21 2.06 -11.12
C ILE A 84 3.74 2.83 -9.90
N GLY A 85 4.09 4.10 -9.82
CA GLY A 85 3.49 5.03 -8.87
C GLY A 85 2.25 5.68 -9.48
N THR A 86 1.20 5.81 -8.71
CA THR A 86 0.00 6.56 -9.08
C THR A 86 -0.18 7.74 -8.14
N ILE A 87 -0.53 8.90 -8.68
CA ILE A 87 -0.84 10.12 -7.94
C ILE A 87 -2.20 10.60 -8.43
N VAL A 88 -3.20 10.61 -7.55
CA VAL A 88 -4.59 10.95 -7.89
C VAL A 88 -4.99 12.23 -7.19
N GLU A 89 -5.48 13.23 -7.93
CA GLU A 89 -6.10 14.42 -7.35
C GLU A 89 -7.53 14.10 -6.90
N ARG A 90 -7.85 14.40 -5.63
CA ARG A 90 -9.07 13.90 -4.97
C ARG A 90 -10.37 14.53 -5.48
N LYS A 91 -10.34 15.79 -5.92
CA LYS A 91 -11.52 16.51 -6.43
C LYS A 91 -11.78 16.19 -7.90
N THR A 92 -10.77 16.38 -8.73
CA THR A 92 -10.89 16.29 -10.20
C THR A 92 -10.74 14.86 -10.72
N ARG A 93 -10.18 13.96 -9.91
CA ARG A 93 -9.83 12.58 -10.27
C ARG A 93 -8.75 12.47 -11.36
N ILE A 94 -8.01 13.55 -11.61
CA ILE A 94 -6.83 13.50 -12.47
C ILE A 94 -5.82 12.52 -11.88
N VAL A 95 -5.29 11.65 -12.73
CA VAL A 95 -4.31 10.62 -12.34
C VAL A 95 -3.01 10.86 -13.10
N PHE A 96 -1.90 10.91 -12.38
CA PHE A 96 -0.56 10.79 -12.94
C PHE A 96 -0.04 9.38 -12.70
N ILE A 97 0.53 8.79 -13.74
CA ILE A 97 1.13 7.46 -13.69
C ILE A 97 2.63 7.60 -13.94
N VAL A 98 3.41 7.03 -13.04
CA VAL A 98 4.87 7.14 -13.03
C VAL A 98 5.49 5.77 -13.09
N LYS A 99 6.29 5.50 -14.11
CA LYS A 99 7.13 4.30 -14.14
C LYS A 99 8.27 4.45 -13.14
N LEU A 100 8.46 3.47 -12.29
CA LEU A 100 9.51 3.44 -11.28
C LEU A 100 10.54 2.38 -11.64
N GLU A 101 11.82 2.74 -11.60
CA GLU A 101 12.94 1.82 -11.84
C GLU A 101 13.10 0.83 -10.70
N ASN A 102 12.78 1.25 -9.49
CA ASN A 102 12.81 0.44 -8.28
C ASN A 102 11.86 1.02 -7.23
N ARG A 103 11.69 0.30 -6.10
CA ARG A 103 10.81 0.69 -4.99
C ARG A 103 11.54 1.35 -3.82
N LYS A 104 12.76 1.81 -4.03
CA LYS A 104 13.47 2.56 -2.98
C LYS A 104 12.76 3.88 -2.72
N SER A 105 12.58 4.22 -1.45
CA SER A 105 11.83 5.43 -1.06
C SER A 105 12.39 6.70 -1.71
N ALA A 106 13.71 6.81 -1.86
CA ALA A 106 14.33 7.94 -2.56
C ALA A 106 13.89 8.04 -4.03
N THR A 107 13.87 6.91 -4.77
CA THR A 107 13.43 6.90 -6.18
C THR A 107 11.97 7.29 -6.31
N VAL A 108 11.10 6.74 -5.44
CA VAL A 108 9.66 7.02 -5.45
C VAL A 108 9.40 8.50 -5.19
N THR A 109 9.96 9.05 -4.11
CA THR A 109 9.73 10.45 -3.74
C THR A 109 10.32 11.43 -4.74
N GLN A 110 11.48 11.13 -5.35
CA GLN A 110 12.07 11.95 -6.42
C GLN A 110 11.17 12.01 -7.67
N GLN A 111 10.64 10.87 -8.11
CA GLN A 111 9.75 10.83 -9.26
C GLN A 111 8.42 11.55 -8.97
N PHE A 112 7.87 11.39 -7.77
CA PHE A 112 6.68 12.12 -7.37
C PHE A 112 6.91 13.62 -7.27
N ALA A 113 8.03 14.07 -6.67
CA ALA A 113 8.40 15.47 -6.60
C ALA A 113 8.53 16.11 -7.99
N LYS A 114 9.10 15.37 -8.97
CA LYS A 114 9.25 15.86 -10.35
C LYS A 114 7.90 16.20 -10.98
N ILE A 115 6.89 15.35 -10.79
CA ILE A 115 5.54 15.60 -11.31
C ILE A 115 4.86 16.72 -10.53
N LEU A 116 4.87 16.65 -9.20
CA LEU A 116 4.20 17.61 -8.37
C LEU A 116 4.73 19.04 -8.58
N ASN A 117 6.06 19.20 -8.68
CA ASN A 117 6.68 20.50 -8.89
C ASN A 117 6.44 21.09 -10.31
N SER A 118 5.88 20.30 -11.24
CA SER A 118 5.41 20.84 -12.52
C SER A 118 4.00 21.45 -12.42
N LEU A 119 3.33 21.28 -11.29
CA LEU A 119 1.99 21.81 -11.07
C LEU A 119 2.02 23.18 -10.40
N PRO A 120 0.96 24.00 -10.59
CA PRO A 120 0.81 25.25 -9.86
C PRO A 120 0.82 25.05 -8.33
N ILE A 121 1.51 25.91 -7.62
CA ILE A 121 1.72 25.80 -6.16
C ILE A 121 0.41 25.71 -5.35
N HIS A 122 -0.64 26.36 -5.79
CA HIS A 122 -1.95 26.32 -5.13
C HIS A 122 -2.63 24.94 -5.19
N LEU A 123 -2.14 24.03 -6.04
CA LEU A 123 -2.56 22.63 -6.12
C LEU A 123 -1.68 21.68 -5.30
N LEU A 124 -0.70 22.19 -4.55
CA LEU A 124 0.22 21.40 -3.72
C LEU A 124 -0.12 21.59 -2.23
N LYS A 125 -1.29 21.06 -1.79
CA LYS A 125 -1.75 21.26 -0.39
C LYS A 125 -1.40 20.07 0.50
N SER A 126 -1.84 18.88 0.14
CA SER A 126 -1.55 17.68 0.92
C SER A 126 -1.51 16.43 0.06
N MET A 127 -0.84 15.41 0.59
CA MET A 127 -0.81 14.08 0.00
C MET A 127 -1.06 13.03 1.07
N THR A 128 -1.80 11.98 0.73
CA THR A 128 -2.09 10.86 1.62
C THR A 128 -1.51 9.58 1.03
N TYR A 129 -0.82 8.81 1.87
CA TYR A 129 -0.23 7.51 1.56
C TYR A 129 -0.83 6.39 2.40
N ASP A 130 -0.59 5.17 1.96
CA ASP A 130 -0.62 4.01 2.84
C ASP A 130 0.67 3.92 3.70
N ASN A 131 0.81 2.86 4.50
CA ASN A 131 1.98 2.66 5.36
C ASN A 131 3.12 1.87 4.68
N GLY A 132 3.23 1.91 3.36
CA GLY A 132 4.30 1.27 2.61
C GLY A 132 5.67 1.88 2.91
N MET A 133 6.69 1.02 3.08
CA MET A 133 8.07 1.47 3.36
C MET A 133 8.70 2.30 2.23
N GLU A 134 8.15 2.22 1.04
CA GLU A 134 8.48 3.06 -0.11
C GLU A 134 8.21 4.55 0.12
N MET A 135 7.37 4.86 1.13
CA MET A 135 7.05 6.24 1.53
C MET A 135 7.91 6.74 2.70
N ALA A 136 8.93 5.98 3.12
CA ALA A 136 9.79 6.34 4.26
C ALA A 136 10.52 7.68 4.09
N ASN A 137 10.73 8.14 2.86
CA ASN A 137 11.38 9.44 2.57
C ASN A 137 10.38 10.61 2.43
N HIS A 138 9.20 10.50 3.06
CA HIS A 138 8.11 11.48 2.97
C HIS A 138 8.51 12.89 3.41
N LYS A 139 9.37 13.04 4.42
CA LYS A 139 9.85 14.36 4.88
C LYS A 139 10.54 15.12 3.77
N TRP A 140 11.45 14.44 3.05
CA TRP A 140 12.13 15.04 1.91
C TRP A 140 11.12 15.50 0.83
N LEU A 141 10.07 14.70 0.56
CA LEU A 141 9.04 15.08 -0.39
C LEU A 141 8.25 16.30 0.11
N SER A 142 7.89 16.33 1.40
CA SER A 142 7.23 17.48 2.03
C SER A 142 8.07 18.76 1.89
N GLU A 143 9.37 18.70 2.18
CA GLU A 143 10.30 19.82 2.03
C GLU A 143 10.41 20.30 0.56
N LYS A 144 10.41 19.40 -0.40
CA LYS A 144 10.55 19.74 -1.83
C LYS A 144 9.28 20.28 -2.48
N THR A 145 8.12 19.92 -1.96
CA THR A 145 6.82 20.30 -2.54
C THR A 145 6.04 21.28 -1.69
N GLY A 146 6.40 21.48 -0.43
CA GLY A 146 5.65 22.27 0.53
C GLY A 146 4.35 21.59 1.00
N MET A 147 4.10 20.35 0.63
CA MET A 147 2.84 19.64 0.94
C MET A 147 2.86 19.00 2.33
N ASN A 148 1.72 19.02 3.00
CA ASN A 148 1.49 18.22 4.20
C ASN A 148 1.27 16.76 3.80
N ILE A 149 1.96 15.81 4.46
CA ILE A 149 1.88 14.40 4.14
C ILE A 149 1.22 13.62 5.28
N TYR A 150 0.19 12.87 4.96
CA TYR A 150 -0.59 12.06 5.90
C TYR A 150 -0.52 10.58 5.55
N PHE A 151 -0.63 9.73 6.55
CA PHE A 151 -0.61 8.28 6.39
C PHE A 151 -1.94 7.67 6.85
N ALA A 152 -2.47 6.77 6.04
CA ALA A 152 -3.67 6.01 6.38
C ALA A 152 -3.43 5.13 7.62
N ASN A 153 -4.51 4.77 8.31
CA ASN A 153 -4.42 3.81 9.39
C ASN A 153 -3.98 2.43 8.86
N PRO A 154 -3.17 1.67 9.61
CA PRO A 154 -2.72 0.33 9.21
C PRO A 154 -3.85 -0.70 9.20
#